data_21ad54f7174f3e56ccb158e8201986a7
#
_entry.id   21ad54f7174f3e56ccb158e8201986a7
#
_cell.length_a   1.000
_cell.length_b   1.000
_cell.length_c   1.000
_cell.angle_alpha   90.00
_cell.angle_beta   90.00
_cell.angle_gamma   90.00
#
_symmetry.space_group_name_H-M   'P 1'
#
loop_
_entity.id
_entity.type
_entity.pdbx_description
1 polymer ?
#
loop_
_entity_poly.entity_id
_entity_poly.type
_entity_poly.pdbx_seq_one_letter_code
_entity_poly.pdbx_strand_id
1 'polypeptide(L)'
;YPAQERAFCALEALDRLVIALIHGYCLGGGLQLAIACDLRIATSDAVLGLPAAREGLFPGMSVWRLPRLIGLGRALRLAISGELLDGAEAGRIGLVDHVVPAEAFPQAAEQIVERYLAVPQTAARATKRLMRRAFERDFASVYEESVPLLARCLAAPEVAAARAAWAARRAARQAGPE
;
A
#
# COMPACT_ATOMS: atom_id res chain seq x y z
N TYR A 1 -13.24 -9.77 17.20
CA TYR A 1 -12.98 -9.96 15.77
C TYR A 1 -13.86 -9.07 14.89
N PRO A 2 -15.22 -9.05 14.98
CA PRO A 2 -16.02 -8.20 14.08
C PRO A 2 -15.75 -6.70 14.20
N ALA A 3 -15.46 -6.17 15.39
CA ALA A 3 -15.13 -4.76 15.59
C ALA A 3 -13.79 -4.38 14.95
N GLN A 4 -12.78 -5.22 15.11
CA GLN A 4 -11.47 -5.07 14.49
C GLN A 4 -11.60 -5.02 12.97
N GLU A 5 -12.36 -5.96 12.39
CA GLU A 5 -12.52 -6.03 10.94
C GLU A 5 -13.29 -4.82 10.38
N ARG A 6 -14.31 -4.34 11.11
CA ARG A 6 -14.98 -3.06 10.74
C ARG A 6 -14.01 -1.88 10.72
N ALA A 7 -13.08 -1.82 11.69
CA ALA A 7 -12.06 -0.78 11.71
C ALA A 7 -11.12 -0.86 10.50
N PHE A 8 -10.70 -2.07 10.13
CA PHE A 8 -9.85 -2.28 8.95
C PHE A 8 -10.59 -1.92 7.65
N CYS A 9 -11.85 -2.33 7.50
CA CYS A 9 -12.68 -1.91 6.36
C CYS A 9 -12.86 -0.39 6.30
N ALA A 10 -13.00 0.28 7.45
CA ALA A 10 -13.10 1.73 7.51
C ALA A 10 -11.79 2.41 7.04
N LEU A 11 -10.62 1.89 7.42
CA LEU A 11 -9.33 2.36 6.92
C LEU A 11 -9.21 2.21 5.40
N GLU A 12 -9.61 1.05 4.88
CA GLU A 12 -9.63 0.78 3.44
C GLU A 12 -10.53 1.74 2.66
N ALA A 13 -11.68 2.11 3.27
CA ALA A 13 -12.67 3.00 2.68
C ALA A 13 -12.33 4.50 2.78
N LEU A 14 -11.29 4.88 3.54
CA LEU A 14 -10.88 6.28 3.65
C LEU A 14 -10.55 6.87 2.28
N ASP A 15 -11.12 8.04 1.99
CA ASP A 15 -10.81 8.82 0.78
C ASP A 15 -9.46 9.56 0.95
N ARG A 16 -8.45 8.84 1.41
CA ARG A 16 -7.07 9.29 1.63
C ARG A 16 -6.13 8.11 1.52
N LEU A 17 -4.89 8.37 1.14
CA LEU A 17 -3.86 7.34 1.21
C LEU A 17 -3.52 7.04 2.67
N VAL A 18 -3.50 5.76 3.04
CA VAL A 18 -3.14 5.27 4.37
C VAL A 18 -1.84 4.49 4.25
N ILE A 19 -0.81 4.92 4.97
CA ILE A 19 0.52 4.33 4.92
C ILE A 19 0.85 3.75 6.30
N ALA A 20 1.20 2.47 6.35
CA ALA A 20 1.73 1.84 7.56
C ALA A 20 3.25 2.05 7.63
N LEU A 21 3.72 2.59 8.75
CA LEU A 21 5.13 2.68 9.10
C LEU A 21 5.45 1.57 10.10
N ILE A 22 6.35 0.65 9.72
CA ILE A 22 6.59 -0.60 10.45
C ILE A 22 8.05 -0.65 10.92
N HIS A 23 8.22 -0.81 12.22
CA HIS A 23 9.51 -1.12 12.84
C HIS A 23 9.30 -2.12 13.98
N GLY A 24 10.32 -2.88 14.35
CA GLY A 24 10.21 -3.91 15.37
C GLY A 24 9.22 -5.01 14.96
N TYR A 25 8.27 -5.37 15.83
CA TYR A 25 7.35 -6.47 15.61
C TYR A 25 6.02 -6.02 14.97
N CYS A 26 5.66 -6.64 13.86
CA CYS A 26 4.38 -6.47 13.16
C CYS A 26 3.74 -7.84 12.95
N LEU A 27 3.16 -8.40 14.02
CA LEU A 27 2.67 -9.78 14.07
C LEU A 27 1.15 -9.84 14.22
N GLY A 28 0.54 -10.90 13.73
CA GLY A 28 -0.89 -11.19 13.92
C GLY A 28 -1.78 -10.00 13.56
N GLY A 29 -2.46 -9.43 14.55
CA GLY A 29 -3.33 -8.26 14.39
C GLY A 29 -2.60 -7.01 13.85
N GLY A 30 -1.33 -6.82 14.20
CA GLY A 30 -0.49 -5.74 13.68
C GLY A 30 -0.26 -5.88 12.17
N LEU A 31 0.07 -7.08 11.69
CA LEU A 31 0.21 -7.32 10.26
C LEU A 31 -1.14 -7.25 9.54
N GLN A 32 -2.23 -7.71 10.16
CA GLN A 32 -3.58 -7.56 9.61
C GLN A 32 -3.94 -6.08 9.39
N LEU A 33 -3.60 -5.20 10.33
CA LEU A 33 -3.76 -3.75 10.20
C LEU A 33 -2.89 -3.21 9.05
N ALA A 34 -1.63 -3.58 9.00
CA ALA A 34 -0.69 -3.10 7.99
C ALA A 34 -1.11 -3.47 6.56
N ILE A 35 -1.66 -4.68 6.34
CA ILE A 35 -2.16 -5.08 5.01
C ILE A 35 -3.52 -4.48 4.66
N ALA A 36 -4.25 -3.90 5.60
CA ALA A 36 -5.43 -3.09 5.34
C ALA A 36 -5.07 -1.65 4.92
N CYS A 37 -3.87 -1.17 5.21
CA CYS A 37 -3.35 0.10 4.70
C CYS A 37 -3.08 0.00 3.18
N ASP A 38 -2.94 1.15 2.52
CA ASP A 38 -2.65 1.19 1.08
C ASP A 38 -1.20 0.84 0.78
N LEU A 39 -0.28 1.37 1.59
CA LEU A 39 1.17 1.16 1.46
C LEU A 39 1.81 0.82 2.81
N ARG A 40 2.95 0.16 2.77
CA ARG A 40 3.75 -0.26 3.91
C ARG A 40 5.20 0.14 3.71
N ILE A 41 5.76 0.88 4.67
CA ILE A 41 7.18 1.22 4.74
C ILE A 41 7.72 0.52 5.98
N ALA A 42 8.74 -0.31 5.85
CA ALA A 42 9.30 -1.06 6.97
C ALA A 42 10.80 -0.88 7.10
N THR A 43 11.30 -1.04 8.32
CA THR A 43 12.74 -1.22 8.52
C THR A 43 13.16 -2.60 8.01
N SER A 44 14.41 -2.73 7.56
CA SER A 44 14.96 -3.98 7.04
C SER A 44 14.95 -5.12 8.08
N ASP A 45 15.06 -4.78 9.35
CA ASP A 45 15.07 -5.67 10.49
C ASP A 45 13.70 -5.86 11.16
N ALA A 46 12.64 -5.22 10.67
CA ALA A 46 11.29 -5.43 11.18
C ALA A 46 10.89 -6.91 11.07
N VAL A 47 10.16 -7.42 12.06
CA VAL A 47 9.73 -8.82 12.11
C VAL A 47 8.24 -8.89 11.81
N LEU A 48 7.88 -9.51 10.67
CA LEU A 48 6.51 -9.61 10.21
C LEU A 48 6.02 -11.06 10.17
N GLY A 49 4.76 -11.32 10.53
CA GLY A 49 4.20 -12.67 10.46
C GLY A 49 2.75 -12.81 10.86
N LEU A 50 2.16 -13.94 10.48
CA LEU A 50 0.76 -14.34 10.80
C LEU A 50 0.75 -15.72 11.47
N PRO A 51 1.13 -15.83 12.76
CA PRO A 51 1.32 -17.13 13.42
C PRO A 51 -0.01 -17.83 13.83
N ALA A 52 -1.18 -17.25 13.55
CA ALA A 52 -2.48 -17.71 14.04
C ALA A 52 -2.77 -19.20 13.76
N ALA A 53 -2.32 -19.74 12.61
CA ALA A 53 -2.52 -21.14 12.28
C ALA A 53 -1.81 -22.10 13.25
N ARG A 54 -0.66 -21.69 13.81
CA ARG A 54 0.04 -22.46 14.84
C ARG A 54 -0.74 -22.55 16.16
N GLU A 55 -1.63 -21.61 16.38
CA GLU A 55 -2.52 -21.56 17.56
C GLU A 55 -3.90 -22.16 17.26
N GLY A 56 -4.09 -22.81 16.11
CA GLY A 56 -5.36 -23.42 15.69
C GLY A 56 -6.40 -22.41 15.19
N LEU A 57 -5.98 -21.19 14.85
CA LEU A 57 -6.85 -20.13 14.35
C LEU A 57 -6.46 -19.75 12.91
N PHE A 58 -7.42 -19.22 12.15
CA PHE A 58 -7.09 -18.57 10.87
C PHE A 58 -6.78 -17.07 11.08
N PRO A 59 -5.96 -16.45 10.23
CA PRO A 59 -5.51 -15.07 10.45
C PRO A 59 -6.53 -14.01 9.98
N GLY A 60 -7.77 -14.09 10.49
CA GLY A 60 -8.84 -13.15 10.17
C GLY A 60 -9.02 -12.93 8.67
N MET A 61 -9.43 -11.73 8.26
CA MET A 61 -9.60 -11.41 6.83
C MET A 61 -8.28 -11.16 6.10
N SER A 62 -7.13 -11.44 6.72
CA SER A 62 -5.89 -11.60 5.95
C SER A 62 -5.99 -12.69 4.90
N VAL A 63 -6.84 -13.70 5.11
CA VAL A 63 -7.12 -14.76 4.11
C VAL A 63 -7.66 -14.19 2.80
N TRP A 64 -8.30 -13.02 2.83
CA TRP A 64 -8.80 -12.33 1.65
C TRP A 64 -7.80 -11.29 1.10
N ARG A 65 -7.12 -10.54 1.99
CA ARG A 65 -6.22 -9.45 1.62
C ARG A 65 -4.85 -9.94 1.13
N LEU A 66 -4.26 -10.90 1.84
CA LEU A 66 -2.89 -11.33 1.62
C LEU A 66 -2.65 -11.93 0.22
N PRO A 67 -3.52 -12.83 -0.31
CA PRO A 67 -3.33 -13.37 -1.66
C PRO A 67 -3.37 -12.31 -2.76
N ARG A 68 -4.06 -11.19 -2.53
CA ARG A 68 -4.12 -10.07 -3.45
C ARG A 68 -2.85 -9.23 -3.47
N LEU A 69 -2.10 -9.24 -2.36
CA LEU A 69 -0.83 -8.51 -2.24
C LEU A 69 0.36 -9.33 -2.77
N ILE A 70 0.51 -10.57 -2.30
CA ILE A 70 1.72 -11.36 -2.54
C ILE A 70 1.50 -12.63 -3.36
N GLY A 71 0.27 -12.83 -3.85
CA GLY A 71 -0.12 -14.04 -4.56
C GLY A 71 -0.43 -15.22 -3.64
N LEU A 72 -1.27 -16.15 -4.12
CA LEU A 72 -1.83 -17.23 -3.30
C LEU A 72 -0.76 -18.14 -2.67
N GLY A 73 0.26 -18.54 -3.43
CA GLY A 73 1.28 -19.46 -2.92
C GLY A 73 2.07 -18.90 -1.74
N ARG A 74 2.53 -17.64 -1.85
CA ARG A 74 3.25 -16.96 -0.75
C ARG A 74 2.33 -16.71 0.44
N ALA A 75 1.08 -16.33 0.18
CA ALA A 75 0.08 -16.11 1.22
C ALA A 75 -0.21 -17.39 2.03
N LEU A 76 -0.39 -18.54 1.36
CA LEU A 76 -0.56 -19.84 2.01
C LEU A 76 0.68 -20.23 2.83
N ARG A 77 1.87 -20.07 2.24
CA ARG A 77 3.12 -20.34 2.96
C ARG A 77 3.19 -19.56 4.26
N LEU A 78 3.06 -18.23 4.19
CA LEU A 78 3.16 -17.36 5.36
C LEU A 78 2.08 -17.66 6.41
N ALA A 79 0.82 -17.80 5.98
CA ALA A 79 -0.32 -17.96 6.89
C ALA A 79 -0.38 -19.35 7.54
N ILE A 80 0.02 -20.43 6.82
CA ILE A 80 -0.05 -21.80 7.33
C ILE A 80 1.20 -22.14 8.15
N SER A 81 2.40 -21.81 7.65
CA SER A 81 3.64 -22.08 8.38
C SER A 81 3.76 -21.22 9.64
N GLY A 82 3.14 -20.03 9.65
CA GLY A 82 3.33 -19.05 10.72
C GLY A 82 4.79 -18.61 10.85
N GLU A 83 5.58 -18.71 9.77
CA GLU A 83 6.96 -18.23 9.73
C GLU A 83 7.02 -16.71 9.94
N LEU A 84 8.13 -16.25 10.46
CA LEU A 84 8.43 -14.82 10.59
C LEU A 84 9.38 -14.42 9.47
N LEU A 85 9.11 -13.27 8.87
CA LEU A 85 9.93 -12.66 7.84
C LEU A 85 10.60 -11.42 8.42
N ASP A 86 11.83 -11.15 8.02
CA ASP A 86 12.39 -9.81 8.20
C ASP A 86 11.82 -8.81 7.17
N GLY A 87 12.04 -7.52 7.40
CA GLY A 87 11.55 -6.48 6.50
C GLY A 87 12.13 -6.57 5.10
N ALA A 88 13.38 -7.04 4.96
CA ALA A 88 14.03 -7.23 3.66
C ALA A 88 13.34 -8.32 2.82
N GLU A 89 13.08 -9.49 3.42
CA GLU A 89 12.34 -10.57 2.76
C GLU A 89 10.88 -10.17 2.49
N ALA A 90 10.24 -9.46 3.43
CA ALA A 90 8.89 -8.93 3.23
C ALA A 90 8.82 -7.98 2.03
N GLY A 91 9.84 -7.14 1.81
CA GLY A 91 9.98 -6.31 0.61
C GLY A 91 10.19 -7.15 -0.65
N ARG A 92 11.06 -8.16 -0.59
CA ARG A 92 11.35 -9.04 -1.74
C ARG A 92 10.11 -9.79 -2.26
N ILE A 93 9.20 -10.17 -1.38
CA ILE A 93 7.98 -10.87 -1.77
C ILE A 93 6.79 -9.93 -2.09
N GLY A 94 6.96 -8.61 -1.91
CA GLY A 94 5.92 -7.61 -2.17
C GLY A 94 4.92 -7.41 -1.02
N LEU A 95 5.23 -7.91 0.18
CA LEU A 95 4.42 -7.66 1.38
C LEU A 95 4.65 -6.25 1.92
N VAL A 96 5.85 -5.69 1.74
CA VAL A 96 6.25 -4.33 2.07
C VAL A 96 6.63 -3.60 0.79
N ASP A 97 6.18 -2.34 0.65
CA ASP A 97 6.36 -1.54 -0.57
C ASP A 97 7.70 -0.79 -0.58
N HIS A 98 8.19 -0.39 0.61
CA HIS A 98 9.48 0.27 0.78
C HIS A 98 10.20 -0.28 2.00
N VAL A 99 11.46 -0.66 1.83
CA VAL A 99 12.32 -1.11 2.91
C VAL A 99 13.43 -0.08 3.12
N VAL A 100 13.67 0.29 4.37
CA VAL A 100 14.68 1.28 4.76
C VAL A 100 15.57 0.72 5.88
N PRO A 101 16.83 1.14 6.00
CA PRO A 101 17.68 0.77 7.13
C PRO A 101 17.07 1.25 8.47
N ALA A 102 17.20 0.45 9.52
CA ALA A 102 16.61 0.75 10.83
C ALA A 102 17.11 2.09 11.41
N GLU A 103 18.40 2.36 11.28
CA GLU A 103 19.07 3.56 11.76
C GLU A 103 18.61 4.84 11.05
N ALA A 104 18.12 4.72 9.81
CA ALA A 104 17.65 5.84 9.00
C ALA A 104 16.11 5.98 9.00
N PHE A 105 15.39 5.11 9.74
CA PHE A 105 13.96 4.92 9.56
C PHE A 105 13.11 6.19 9.64
N PRO A 106 13.20 7.06 10.68
CA PRO A 106 12.31 8.20 10.77
C PRO A 106 12.43 9.13 9.55
N GLN A 107 13.65 9.50 9.18
CA GLN A 107 13.93 10.44 8.10
C GLN A 107 13.64 9.82 6.73
N ALA A 108 14.05 8.56 6.50
CA ALA A 108 13.83 7.88 5.24
C ALA A 108 12.33 7.62 5.00
N ALA A 109 11.58 7.25 6.03
CA ALA A 109 10.14 7.07 5.94
C ALA A 109 9.44 8.41 5.62
N GLU A 110 9.82 9.51 6.27
CA GLU A 110 9.29 10.84 6.01
C GLU A 110 9.52 11.25 4.55
N GLN A 111 10.73 11.11 4.02
CA GLN A 111 11.05 11.40 2.62
C GLN A 111 10.22 10.56 1.64
N ILE A 112 9.91 9.30 1.99
CA ILE A 112 9.05 8.45 1.18
C ILE A 112 7.61 8.98 1.23
N VAL A 113 7.09 9.30 2.41
CA VAL A 113 5.74 9.86 2.60
C VAL A 113 5.58 11.18 1.83
N GLU A 114 6.56 12.09 1.92
CA GLU A 114 6.55 13.36 1.19
C GLU A 114 6.40 13.17 -0.33
N ARG A 115 7.04 12.15 -0.91
CA ARG A 115 6.87 11.83 -2.33
C ARG A 115 5.43 11.47 -2.68
N TYR A 116 4.70 10.79 -1.79
CA TYR A 116 3.28 10.49 -1.97
C TYR A 116 2.40 11.72 -1.74
N LEU A 117 2.75 12.57 -0.79
CA LEU A 117 2.05 13.83 -0.54
C LEU A 117 2.19 14.82 -1.69
N ALA A 118 3.29 14.78 -2.42
CA ALA A 118 3.53 15.61 -3.61
C ALA A 118 2.67 15.20 -4.83
N VAL A 119 2.01 14.04 -4.79
CA VAL A 119 1.08 13.61 -5.85
C VAL A 119 -0.23 14.42 -5.74
N PRO A 120 -0.79 14.92 -6.86
CA PRO A 120 -2.12 15.55 -6.85
C PRO A 120 -3.15 14.67 -6.14
N GLN A 121 -3.72 15.18 -5.06
CA GLN A 121 -4.55 14.36 -4.16
C GLN A 121 -5.85 13.89 -4.83
N THR A 122 -6.42 14.68 -5.73
CA THR A 122 -7.58 14.26 -6.53
C THR A 122 -7.29 13.01 -7.35
N ALA A 123 -6.11 12.96 -7.99
CA ALA A 123 -5.68 11.80 -8.77
C ALA A 123 -5.34 10.59 -7.88
N ALA A 124 -4.65 10.80 -6.75
CA ALA A 124 -4.31 9.73 -5.81
C ALA A 124 -5.57 9.02 -5.26
N ARG A 125 -6.60 9.80 -4.86
CA ARG A 125 -7.88 9.28 -4.36
C ARG A 125 -8.63 8.50 -5.44
N ALA A 126 -8.73 9.06 -6.66
CA ALA A 126 -9.39 8.39 -7.79
C ALA A 126 -8.69 7.06 -8.10
N THR A 127 -7.36 7.04 -8.14
CA THR A 127 -6.56 5.85 -8.38
C THR A 127 -6.79 4.79 -7.31
N LYS A 128 -6.69 5.15 -6.03
CA LYS A 128 -6.97 4.24 -4.89
C LYS A 128 -8.36 3.61 -5.04
N ARG A 129 -9.38 4.44 -5.27
CA ARG A 129 -10.76 4.00 -5.38
C ARG A 129 -10.97 3.00 -6.51
N LEU A 130 -10.45 3.29 -7.70
CA LEU A 130 -10.61 2.42 -8.87
C LEU A 130 -9.82 1.12 -8.71
N MET A 131 -8.57 1.17 -8.23
CA MET A 131 -7.74 -0.02 -8.05
C MET A 131 -8.32 -0.99 -7.02
N ARG A 132 -8.88 -0.49 -5.91
CA ARG A 132 -9.55 -1.37 -4.92
C ARG A 132 -10.77 -2.06 -5.51
N ARG A 133 -11.51 -1.40 -6.40
CA ARG A 133 -12.69 -1.97 -7.04
C ARG A 133 -12.37 -2.95 -8.17
N ALA A 134 -11.18 -2.89 -8.75
CA ALA A 134 -10.77 -3.76 -9.85
C ALA A 134 -10.79 -5.26 -9.51
N PHE A 135 -10.73 -5.62 -8.22
CA PHE A 135 -10.85 -7.01 -7.76
C PHE A 135 -12.30 -7.44 -7.43
N GLU A 136 -13.26 -6.52 -7.46
CA GLU A 136 -14.62 -6.74 -6.98
C GLU A 136 -15.66 -6.56 -8.08
N ARG A 137 -15.28 -5.90 -9.18
CA ARG A 137 -16.16 -5.54 -10.28
C ARG A 137 -15.57 -5.89 -11.63
N ASP A 138 -16.44 -6.03 -12.63
CA ASP A 138 -16.06 -6.20 -14.02
C ASP A 138 -15.46 -4.89 -14.61
N PHE A 139 -14.74 -5.05 -15.71
CA PHE A 139 -14.05 -3.95 -16.38
C PHE A 139 -15.01 -2.80 -16.78
N ALA A 140 -16.21 -3.13 -17.29
CA ALA A 140 -17.14 -2.12 -17.77
C ALA A 140 -17.62 -1.21 -16.64
N SER A 141 -17.98 -1.79 -15.49
CA SER A 141 -18.39 -1.06 -14.29
C SER A 141 -17.27 -0.14 -13.74
N VAL A 142 -16.01 -0.61 -13.74
CA VAL A 142 -14.87 0.20 -13.31
C VAL A 142 -14.59 1.31 -14.32
N TYR A 143 -14.69 1.02 -15.61
CA TYR A 143 -14.52 2.00 -16.69
C TYR A 143 -15.55 3.12 -16.61
N GLU A 144 -16.83 2.80 -16.48
CA GLU A 144 -17.90 3.79 -16.31
C GLU A 144 -17.67 4.71 -15.09
N GLU A 145 -17.23 4.15 -13.97
CA GLU A 145 -16.88 4.93 -12.78
C GLU A 145 -15.63 5.80 -13.01
N SER A 146 -14.69 5.38 -13.84
CA SER A 146 -13.44 6.11 -14.11
C SER A 146 -13.68 7.42 -14.88
N VAL A 147 -14.66 7.48 -15.75
CA VAL A 147 -14.91 8.64 -16.63
C VAL A 147 -15.17 9.93 -15.85
N PRO A 148 -16.13 9.99 -14.91
CA PRO A 148 -16.34 11.21 -14.13
C PRO A 148 -15.17 11.51 -13.19
N LEU A 149 -14.44 10.51 -12.71
CA LEU A 149 -13.26 10.72 -11.86
C LEU A 149 -12.12 11.34 -12.68
N LEU A 150 -11.90 10.89 -13.92
CA LEU A 150 -10.92 11.50 -14.82
C LEU A 150 -11.28 12.96 -15.12
N ALA A 151 -12.54 13.25 -15.40
CA ALA A 151 -13.01 14.63 -15.63
C ALA A 151 -12.73 15.53 -14.42
N ARG A 152 -12.97 15.03 -13.20
CA ARG A 152 -12.63 15.74 -11.94
C ARG A 152 -11.14 15.97 -11.82
N CYS A 153 -10.31 14.97 -12.11
CA CYS A 153 -8.85 15.12 -12.10
C CYS A 153 -8.40 16.22 -13.09
N LEU A 154 -8.94 16.21 -14.31
CA LEU A 154 -8.57 17.20 -15.34
C LEU A 154 -8.99 18.63 -14.98
N ALA A 155 -10.07 18.80 -14.22
CA ALA A 155 -10.56 20.09 -13.75
C ALA A 155 -9.88 20.57 -12.45
N ALA A 156 -9.11 19.72 -11.78
CA ALA A 156 -8.49 20.06 -10.51
C ALA A 156 -7.36 21.11 -10.70
N PRO A 157 -7.29 22.16 -9.88
CA PRO A 157 -6.31 23.25 -10.04
C PRO A 157 -4.85 22.77 -9.94
N GLU A 158 -4.59 21.71 -9.19
CA GLU A 158 -3.25 21.13 -9.05
C GLU A 158 -2.72 20.44 -10.32
N VAL A 159 -3.57 20.15 -11.31
CA VAL A 159 -3.16 19.46 -12.54
C VAL A 159 -2.23 20.30 -13.41
N ALA A 160 -2.47 21.60 -13.51
CA ALA A 160 -1.61 22.50 -14.29
C ALA A 160 -0.18 22.51 -13.73
N ALA A 161 -0.04 22.66 -12.40
CA ALA A 161 1.26 22.63 -11.73
C ALA A 161 1.95 21.25 -11.87
N ALA A 162 1.20 20.16 -11.72
CA ALA A 162 1.72 18.80 -11.87
C ALA A 162 2.24 18.53 -13.30
N ARG A 163 1.52 18.99 -14.33
CA ARG A 163 1.94 18.89 -15.74
C ARG A 163 3.21 19.69 -16.01
N ALA A 164 3.30 20.92 -15.50
CA ALA A 164 4.50 21.75 -15.66
C ALA A 164 5.71 21.09 -14.97
N ALA A 165 5.56 20.60 -13.76
CA ALA A 165 6.62 19.89 -13.04
C ALA A 165 7.05 18.59 -13.74
N TRP A 166 6.11 17.84 -14.34
CA TRP A 166 6.43 16.65 -15.13
C TRP A 166 7.20 17.00 -16.41
N ALA A 167 6.76 18.03 -17.14
CA ALA A 167 7.44 18.50 -18.35
C ALA A 167 8.88 18.95 -18.05
N ALA A 168 9.09 19.69 -16.96
CA ALA A 168 10.43 20.13 -16.53
C ALA A 168 11.34 18.93 -16.20
N ARG A 169 10.85 17.93 -15.47
CA ARG A 169 11.60 16.72 -15.17
C ARG A 169 11.95 15.91 -16.42
N ARG A 170 11.02 15.85 -17.39
CA ARG A 170 11.27 15.17 -18.67
C ARG A 170 12.35 15.88 -19.47
N ALA A 171 12.30 17.21 -19.57
CA ALA A 171 13.33 18.02 -20.25
C ALA A 171 14.73 17.83 -19.62
N ALA A 172 14.80 17.86 -18.28
CA ALA A 172 16.05 17.64 -17.57
C ALA A 172 16.67 16.25 -17.81
N ARG A 173 15.83 15.20 -17.93
CA ARG A 173 16.31 13.84 -18.25
C ARG A 173 16.79 13.71 -19.70
N GLN A 174 16.24 14.48 -20.63
CA GLN A 174 16.65 14.49 -22.05
C GLN A 174 17.91 15.29 -22.31
N ALA A 175 18.21 16.27 -21.44
CA ALA A 175 19.40 17.07 -21.53
C ALA A 175 20.71 16.32 -21.15
N GLY A 176 20.61 15.14 -20.52
CA GLY A 176 21.77 14.31 -20.11
C GLY A 176 22.60 14.95 -19.00
N PRO A 177 23.45 14.19 -18.30
CA PRO A 177 24.55 14.80 -17.56
C PRO A 177 25.58 15.28 -18.57
N GLU A 178 25.97 16.58 -18.48
CA GLU A 178 27.19 17.09 -19.13
C GLU A 178 28.44 16.36 -18.62
#